data_e5611a589d05a347d82777018615bb91
#
_entry.id   e5611a589d05a347d82777018615bb91
#
_cell.length_a   1.000
_cell.length_b   1.000
_cell.length_c   1.000
_cell.angle_alpha   90.00
_cell.angle_beta   90.00
_cell.angle_gamma   90.00
#
_symmetry.space_group_name_H-M   'P 1'
#
loop_
_entity.id
_entity.type
_entity.pdbx_description
1 polymer ?
#
loop_
_entity_poly.entity_id
_entity_poly.type
_entity_poly.pdbx_seq_one_letter_code
_entity_poly.pdbx_strand_id
1 'polypeptide(L)'
;MPDVHITIDAECSMGGAWTNPGYEPVGPERAVLGRVNGASYGTPLIMDILEEHGLRGTFFVEVLASTVLGERALAAAYETVLRRGHDAQLHAHPVYRYYAKVRQGALTESQLPPEMDLIGSLAPDVQRELLEEARDIFVRLTGKKPTAFRAGNYGASLETLRVLDEMGFTHDSSFNAAYTNGMCLVSPGMVTNTPWQVGGLWEVPVTTFRTGSRIRTKVKPLDIAGVSFPEIRRVLEQAERTGPGTVTMVLHSFSLLKRADVQFRRMKPDRLVIRRFQRLCRFLGSQRDRFPVRTFADAREPRTEAPAAPLPAMGTLLPAWRRLVQGVNRFYWAAACVAMSELAPRCMPELTFLL
;
A
#
# COMPACT_ATOMS: atom_id res chain seq x y z
N MET A 1 -15.94 11.80 15.76
CA MET A 1 -15.29 12.12 14.48
C MET A 1 -14.24 11.03 14.24
N PRO A 2 -14.15 10.46 13.06
CA PRO A 2 -13.14 9.45 12.75
C PRO A 2 -11.79 10.12 12.53
N ASP A 3 -10.72 9.56 13.09
CA ASP A 3 -9.36 9.89 12.66
C ASP A 3 -9.12 9.30 11.27
N VAL A 4 -8.49 10.08 10.38
CA VAL A 4 -8.20 9.67 9.01
C VAL A 4 -6.71 9.42 8.85
N HIS A 5 -6.33 8.22 8.39
CA HIS A 5 -4.96 7.87 8.06
C HIS A 5 -4.79 7.80 6.55
N ILE A 6 -3.93 8.66 5.99
CA ILE A 6 -3.48 8.55 4.61
C ILE A 6 -2.17 7.77 4.66
N THR A 7 -2.19 6.54 4.16
CA THR A 7 -1.04 5.64 4.22
C THR A 7 -0.50 5.34 2.83
N ILE A 8 0.82 5.29 2.74
CA ILE A 8 1.54 5.09 1.49
C ILE A 8 2.48 3.89 1.67
N ASP A 9 2.25 2.82 0.92
CA ASP A 9 3.20 1.74 0.85
C ASP A 9 4.31 2.16 -0.11
N ALA A 10 5.45 2.55 0.47
CA ALA A 10 6.62 3.03 -0.26
C ALA A 10 7.55 1.84 -0.50
N GLU A 11 7.40 1.22 -1.66
CA GLU A 11 8.00 -0.06 -1.96
C GLU A 11 8.65 -0.11 -3.35
N CYS A 12 9.66 -0.95 -3.47
CA CYS A 12 10.23 -1.41 -4.74
C CYS A 12 9.30 -2.46 -5.38
N SER A 13 9.73 -3.08 -6.46
CA SER A 13 8.96 -4.15 -7.10
C SER A 13 9.89 -5.27 -7.55
N MET A 14 9.47 -6.52 -7.40
CA MET A 14 10.20 -7.64 -8.00
C MET A 14 10.26 -7.55 -9.53
N GLY A 15 9.32 -6.82 -10.16
CA GLY A 15 9.38 -6.51 -11.59
C GLY A 15 9.46 -7.73 -12.51
N GLY A 16 8.99 -8.90 -12.07
CA GLY A 16 9.08 -10.16 -12.82
C GLY A 16 10.46 -10.84 -12.76
N ALA A 17 11.35 -10.46 -11.84
CA ALA A 17 12.69 -11.03 -11.73
C ALA A 17 12.71 -12.53 -11.39
N TRP A 18 11.65 -13.06 -10.76
CA TRP A 18 11.49 -14.49 -10.51
C TRP A 18 11.18 -15.32 -11.77
N THR A 19 10.48 -14.73 -12.72
CA THR A 19 9.95 -15.45 -13.88
C THR A 19 10.75 -15.21 -15.16
N ASN A 20 11.59 -14.18 -15.17
CA ASN A 20 12.38 -13.78 -16.33
C ASN A 20 13.86 -13.60 -15.95
N PRO A 21 14.76 -14.48 -16.39
CA PRO A 21 16.18 -14.41 -16.03
C PRO A 21 16.89 -13.11 -16.42
N GLY A 22 16.36 -12.37 -17.39
CA GLY A 22 16.88 -11.06 -17.82
C GLY A 22 16.30 -9.86 -17.09
N TYR A 23 15.43 -10.09 -16.08
CA TYR A 23 14.82 -9.01 -15.28
C TYR A 23 15.47 -8.94 -13.90
N GLU A 24 15.62 -7.72 -13.42
CA GLU A 24 16.08 -7.42 -12.07
C GLU A 24 14.98 -6.72 -11.29
N PRO A 25 14.96 -6.80 -9.95
CA PRO A 25 14.02 -6.02 -9.15
C PRO A 25 14.10 -4.53 -9.47
N VAL A 26 12.95 -3.89 -9.54
CA VAL A 26 12.82 -2.47 -9.87
C VAL A 26 13.17 -1.63 -8.65
N GLY A 27 14.23 -0.88 -8.76
CA GLY A 27 14.76 -0.08 -7.65
C GLY A 27 13.98 1.20 -7.35
N PRO A 28 14.40 1.92 -6.28
CA PRO A 28 13.67 3.05 -5.71
C PRO A 28 13.52 4.24 -6.65
N GLU A 29 14.44 4.47 -7.58
CA GLU A 29 14.34 5.57 -8.54
C GLU A 29 13.05 5.51 -9.37
N ARG A 30 12.65 4.29 -9.79
CA ARG A 30 11.44 4.06 -10.60
C ARG A 30 10.22 3.77 -9.74
N ALA A 31 10.35 2.92 -8.71
CA ALA A 31 9.21 2.43 -7.95
C ALA A 31 8.84 3.38 -6.79
N VAL A 32 9.81 3.96 -6.09
CA VAL A 32 9.56 4.84 -4.93
C VAL A 32 9.50 6.31 -5.35
N LEU A 33 10.54 6.80 -6.03
CA LEU A 33 10.60 8.20 -6.46
C LEU A 33 9.79 8.46 -7.74
N GLY A 34 9.51 7.43 -8.54
CA GLY A 34 8.69 7.53 -9.74
C GLY A 34 9.29 8.47 -10.79
N ARG A 35 10.58 8.35 -11.07
CA ARG A 35 11.31 9.21 -12.00
C ARG A 35 10.84 9.02 -13.44
N VAL A 36 10.36 10.09 -14.06
CA VAL A 36 9.94 10.12 -15.47
C VAL A 36 10.42 11.45 -16.09
N ASN A 37 11.27 11.38 -17.10
CA ASN A 37 11.79 12.57 -17.83
C ASN A 37 12.33 13.66 -16.89
N GLY A 38 13.11 13.29 -15.87
CA GLY A 38 13.71 14.21 -14.92
C GLY A 38 12.81 14.69 -13.78
N ALA A 39 11.50 14.44 -13.84
CA ALA A 39 10.55 14.76 -12.76
C ALA A 39 10.23 13.53 -11.90
N SER A 40 9.79 13.75 -10.65
CA SER A 40 9.40 12.70 -9.72
C SER A 40 7.89 12.70 -9.51
N TYR A 41 7.25 11.55 -9.74
CA TYR A 41 5.80 11.36 -9.62
C TYR A 41 5.43 10.30 -8.56
N GLY A 42 6.40 9.84 -7.79
CA GLY A 42 6.23 8.91 -6.67
C GLY A 42 6.05 9.63 -5.33
N THR A 43 6.78 9.17 -4.32
CA THR A 43 6.72 9.75 -2.95
C THR A 43 6.94 11.26 -2.92
N PRO A 44 7.84 11.89 -3.72
CA PRO A 44 7.98 13.34 -3.68
C PRO A 44 6.70 14.09 -4.06
N LEU A 45 6.03 13.71 -5.15
CA LEU A 45 4.77 14.35 -5.55
C LEU A 45 3.63 14.07 -4.56
N ILE A 46 3.61 12.87 -3.96
CA ILE A 46 2.62 12.55 -2.91
C ILE A 46 2.79 13.50 -1.73
N MET A 47 4.03 13.72 -1.27
CA MET A 47 4.34 14.66 -0.18
C MET A 47 3.99 16.10 -0.56
N ASP A 48 4.33 16.55 -1.76
CA ASP A 48 3.99 17.90 -2.25
C ASP A 48 2.47 18.15 -2.14
N ILE A 49 1.66 17.21 -2.60
CA ILE A 49 0.18 17.31 -2.55
C ILE A 49 -0.33 17.31 -1.11
N LEU A 50 0.23 16.51 -0.22
CA LEU A 50 -0.16 16.50 1.18
C LEU A 50 0.16 17.84 1.85
N GLU A 51 1.36 18.33 1.69
CA GLU A 51 1.88 19.55 2.31
C GLU A 51 1.19 20.82 1.79
N GLU A 52 0.84 20.88 0.49
CA GLU A 52 0.02 21.96 -0.08
C GLU A 52 -1.27 22.20 0.71
N HIS A 53 -1.78 21.16 1.36
CA HIS A 53 -2.99 21.22 2.17
C HIS A 53 -2.72 21.09 3.68
N GLY A 54 -1.44 21.19 4.10
CA GLY A 54 -1.01 21.09 5.50
C GLY A 54 -1.35 19.75 6.13
N LEU A 55 -1.28 18.66 5.36
CA LEU A 55 -1.51 17.29 5.77
C LEU A 55 -0.19 16.54 5.86
N ARG A 56 -0.17 15.49 6.70
CA ARG A 56 0.91 14.52 6.76
C ARG A 56 0.36 13.12 6.49
N GLY A 57 1.20 12.25 5.92
CA GLY A 57 0.88 10.84 5.70
C GLY A 57 1.86 9.93 6.42
N THR A 58 1.46 8.68 6.62
CA THR A 58 2.33 7.60 7.06
C THR A 58 2.84 6.83 5.85
N PHE A 59 4.13 6.73 5.72
CA PHE A 59 4.81 5.95 4.70
C PHE A 59 5.28 4.64 5.32
N PHE A 60 4.65 3.54 4.95
CA PHE A 60 5.13 2.20 5.25
C PHE A 60 6.25 1.88 4.28
N VAL A 61 7.50 1.97 4.76
CA VAL A 61 8.70 1.85 3.93
C VAL A 61 9.17 0.40 3.89
N GLU A 62 9.24 -0.15 2.69
CA GLU A 62 9.71 -1.50 2.45
C GLU A 62 11.23 -1.53 2.56
N VAL A 63 11.76 -2.38 3.43
CA VAL A 63 13.18 -2.38 3.77
C VAL A 63 13.95 -3.61 3.30
N LEU A 64 13.28 -4.76 3.12
CA LEU A 64 13.95 -6.00 2.72
C LEU A 64 14.49 -5.96 1.28
N ALA A 65 13.98 -5.05 0.43
CA ALA A 65 14.57 -4.79 -0.88
C ALA A 65 16.03 -4.34 -0.80
N SER A 66 16.49 -3.81 0.35
CA SER A 66 17.88 -3.46 0.57
C SER A 66 18.84 -4.66 0.48
N THR A 67 18.36 -5.86 0.79
CA THR A 67 19.14 -7.10 0.67
C THR A 67 19.55 -7.43 -0.78
N VAL A 68 18.82 -6.84 -1.75
CA VAL A 68 19.06 -7.02 -3.18
C VAL A 68 19.57 -5.74 -3.84
N LEU A 69 19.02 -4.60 -3.48
CA LEU A 69 19.27 -3.30 -4.14
C LEU A 69 20.30 -2.44 -3.40
N GLY A 70 20.68 -2.84 -2.18
CA GLY A 70 21.60 -2.13 -1.32
C GLY A 70 20.93 -1.05 -0.44
N GLU A 71 21.38 -0.95 0.82
CA GLU A 71 20.83 -0.02 1.82
C GLU A 71 20.96 1.45 1.38
N ARG A 72 22.08 1.83 0.77
CA ARG A 72 22.33 3.22 0.35
C ARG A 72 21.28 3.76 -0.62
N ALA A 73 20.83 2.92 -1.56
CA ALA A 73 19.82 3.32 -2.55
C ALA A 73 18.45 3.57 -1.89
N LEU A 74 18.07 2.71 -0.94
CA LEU A 74 16.82 2.86 -0.20
C LEU A 74 16.87 4.02 0.78
N ALA A 75 17.97 4.17 1.52
CA ALA A 75 18.16 5.28 2.46
C ALA A 75 17.95 6.64 1.78
N ALA A 76 18.57 6.85 0.61
CA ALA A 76 18.42 8.08 -0.17
C ALA A 76 16.96 8.36 -0.58
N ALA A 77 16.18 7.31 -0.89
CA ALA A 77 14.78 7.45 -1.25
C ALA A 77 13.88 7.78 -0.04
N TYR A 78 14.16 7.20 1.13
CA TYR A 78 13.32 7.34 2.32
C TYR A 78 13.71 8.54 3.22
N GLU A 79 14.97 8.99 3.17
CA GLU A 79 15.44 10.16 3.94
C GLU A 79 14.55 11.38 3.71
N THR A 80 14.08 11.58 2.47
CA THR A 80 13.23 12.71 2.13
C THR A 80 11.89 12.68 2.87
N VAL A 81 11.32 11.50 3.12
CA VAL A 81 10.08 11.33 3.89
C VAL A 81 10.25 11.90 5.30
N LEU A 82 11.34 11.50 5.97
CA LEU A 82 11.63 11.92 7.34
C LEU A 82 11.96 13.41 7.44
N ARG A 83 12.78 13.94 6.52
CA ARG A 83 13.17 15.35 6.52
C ARG A 83 12.00 16.29 6.29
N ARG A 84 10.96 15.84 5.57
CA ARG A 84 9.74 16.61 5.30
C ARG A 84 8.69 16.47 6.40
N GLY A 85 9.01 15.79 7.50
CA GLY A 85 8.13 15.68 8.66
C GLY A 85 6.94 14.75 8.47
N HIS A 86 6.98 13.86 7.49
CA HIS A 86 6.05 12.75 7.38
C HIS A 86 6.47 11.60 8.31
N ASP A 87 5.53 10.70 8.56
CA ASP A 87 5.76 9.52 9.37
C ASP A 87 6.29 8.37 8.50
N ALA A 88 7.32 7.68 8.97
CA ALA A 88 7.82 6.46 8.35
C ALA A 88 7.63 5.29 9.31
N GLN A 89 7.04 4.21 8.83
CA GLN A 89 6.75 2.99 9.57
C GLN A 89 7.19 1.76 8.75
N LEU A 90 7.28 0.60 9.39
CA LEU A 90 7.86 -0.60 8.79
C LEU A 90 6.91 -1.28 7.80
N HIS A 91 7.43 -1.59 6.61
CA HIS A 91 6.83 -2.47 5.61
C HIS A 91 7.82 -3.57 5.24
N ALA A 92 7.32 -4.78 5.01
CA ALA A 92 8.20 -5.89 4.66
C ALA A 92 7.57 -6.85 3.66
N HIS A 93 8.31 -7.10 2.57
CA HIS A 93 8.05 -8.13 1.58
C HIS A 93 9.10 -9.24 1.71
N PRO A 94 8.79 -10.39 2.33
CA PRO A 94 9.72 -11.50 2.50
C PRO A 94 10.37 -11.99 1.21
N VAL A 95 9.71 -11.81 0.08
CA VAL A 95 10.20 -12.23 -1.24
C VAL A 95 11.61 -11.72 -1.57
N TYR A 96 11.98 -10.53 -1.10
CA TYR A 96 13.32 -9.97 -1.34
C TYR A 96 14.41 -10.76 -0.60
N ARG A 97 14.15 -11.13 0.67
CA ARG A 97 15.08 -11.95 1.46
C ARG A 97 15.30 -13.31 0.79
N TYR A 98 14.23 -13.95 0.33
CA TYR A 98 14.33 -15.23 -0.38
C TYR A 98 15.05 -15.09 -1.72
N TYR A 99 14.75 -14.05 -2.47
CA TYR A 99 15.44 -13.76 -3.73
C TYR A 99 16.95 -13.57 -3.52
N ALA A 100 17.34 -12.80 -2.50
CA ALA A 100 18.75 -12.61 -2.15
C ALA A 100 19.43 -13.93 -1.79
N LYS A 101 18.80 -14.80 -0.97
CA LYS A 101 19.34 -16.10 -0.57
C LYS A 101 19.54 -17.05 -1.78
N VAL A 102 18.62 -17.05 -2.73
CA VAL A 102 18.75 -17.86 -3.98
C VAL A 102 19.88 -17.30 -4.84
N ARG A 103 19.97 -16.00 -5.02
CA ARG A 103 21.04 -15.36 -5.80
C ARG A 103 22.43 -15.60 -5.21
N GLN A 104 22.53 -15.73 -3.90
CA GLN A 104 23.77 -16.03 -3.16
C GLN A 104 24.09 -17.53 -3.10
N GLY A 105 23.20 -18.39 -3.62
CA GLY A 105 23.37 -19.86 -3.55
C GLY A 105 23.12 -20.44 -2.15
N ALA A 106 22.57 -19.66 -1.21
CA ALA A 106 22.23 -20.11 0.12
C ALA A 106 20.94 -20.95 0.16
N LEU A 107 20.06 -20.78 -0.82
CA LEU A 107 18.85 -21.57 -1.05
C LEU A 107 18.73 -21.92 -2.54
N THR A 108 18.04 -23.02 -2.83
CA THR A 108 17.54 -23.34 -4.15
C THR A 108 16.07 -22.96 -4.28
N GLU A 109 15.56 -22.78 -5.49
CA GLU A 109 14.14 -22.47 -5.72
C GLU A 109 13.19 -23.53 -5.16
N SER A 110 13.60 -24.82 -5.17
CA SER A 110 12.83 -25.93 -4.59
C SER A 110 12.70 -25.90 -3.06
N GLN A 111 13.50 -25.10 -2.38
CA GLN A 111 13.48 -24.91 -0.92
C GLN A 111 12.62 -23.69 -0.50
N LEU A 112 12.07 -22.96 -1.46
CA LEU A 112 11.27 -21.78 -1.16
C LEU A 112 9.88 -22.16 -0.64
N PRO A 113 9.34 -21.45 0.36
CA PRO A 113 7.95 -21.60 0.76
C PRO A 113 7.00 -21.27 -0.40
N PRO A 114 5.88 -22.00 -0.57
CA PRO A 114 4.94 -21.74 -1.67
C PRO A 114 4.41 -20.30 -1.73
N GLU A 115 4.14 -19.71 -0.57
CA GLU A 115 3.62 -18.34 -0.41
C GLU A 115 4.65 -17.44 0.28
N MET A 116 5.91 -17.49 -0.19
CA MET A 116 7.05 -16.84 0.44
C MET A 116 6.91 -15.33 0.67
N ASP A 117 6.01 -14.65 -0.02
CA ASP A 117 5.76 -13.22 0.15
C ASP A 117 4.59 -12.91 1.11
N LEU A 118 3.96 -13.94 1.68
CA LEU A 118 2.96 -13.78 2.75
C LEU A 118 3.60 -14.15 4.08
N ILE A 119 4.03 -13.16 4.85
CA ILE A 119 4.74 -13.40 6.11
C ILE A 119 3.95 -14.32 7.06
N GLY A 120 2.63 -14.17 7.11
CA GLY A 120 1.76 -14.98 7.96
C GLY A 120 1.62 -16.45 7.55
N SER A 121 2.12 -16.85 6.37
CA SER A 121 2.19 -18.25 5.94
C SER A 121 3.45 -18.97 6.44
N LEU A 122 4.43 -18.22 6.95
CA LEU A 122 5.70 -18.76 7.42
C LEU A 122 5.57 -19.27 8.88
N ALA A 123 6.48 -20.15 9.29
CA ALA A 123 6.55 -20.60 10.67
C ALA A 123 6.82 -19.42 11.64
N PRO A 124 6.31 -19.45 12.88
CA PRO A 124 6.39 -18.33 13.82
C PRO A 124 7.81 -17.82 14.11
N ASP A 125 8.77 -18.74 14.25
CA ASP A 125 10.18 -18.45 14.42
C ASP A 125 10.79 -17.74 13.20
N VAL A 126 10.40 -18.16 11.98
CA VAL A 126 10.82 -17.51 10.73
C VAL A 126 10.21 -16.13 10.59
N GLN A 127 8.94 -15.95 11.01
CA GLN A 127 8.28 -14.63 11.02
C GLN A 127 9.05 -13.68 11.95
N ARG A 128 9.38 -14.13 13.16
CA ARG A 128 10.16 -13.35 14.14
C ARG A 128 11.52 -12.95 13.59
N GLU A 129 12.31 -13.90 13.12
CA GLU A 129 13.63 -13.65 12.53
C GLU A 129 13.56 -12.59 11.41
N LEU A 130 12.56 -12.71 10.52
CA LEU A 130 12.35 -11.80 9.41
C LEU A 130 11.95 -10.40 9.86
N LEU A 131 11.06 -10.29 10.86
CA LEU A 131 10.63 -9.01 11.42
C LEU A 131 11.76 -8.33 12.19
N GLU A 132 12.59 -9.07 12.91
CA GLU A 132 13.79 -8.54 13.58
C GLU A 132 14.79 -8.00 12.56
N GLU A 133 15.11 -8.77 11.50
CA GLU A 133 15.95 -8.33 10.41
C GLU A 133 15.40 -7.05 9.75
N ALA A 134 14.10 -7.04 9.43
CA ALA A 134 13.45 -5.88 8.80
C ALA A 134 13.46 -4.66 9.72
N ARG A 135 13.17 -4.82 11.02
CA ARG A 135 13.24 -3.75 12.02
C ARG A 135 14.65 -3.17 12.12
N ASP A 136 15.67 -4.02 12.16
CA ASP A 136 17.06 -3.59 12.29
C ASP A 136 17.53 -2.84 11.03
N ILE A 137 17.14 -3.30 9.85
CA ILE A 137 17.36 -2.54 8.60
C ILE A 137 16.64 -1.20 8.66
N PHE A 138 15.37 -1.19 9.07
CA PHE A 138 14.60 0.06 9.20
C PHE A 138 15.30 1.07 10.10
N VAL A 139 15.81 0.63 11.27
CA VAL A 139 16.55 1.50 12.19
C VAL A 139 17.82 2.05 11.54
N ARG A 140 18.57 1.21 10.81
CA ARG A 140 19.78 1.69 10.09
C ARG A 140 19.45 2.71 9.00
N LEU A 141 18.33 2.50 8.25
CA LEU A 141 17.95 3.39 7.17
C LEU A 141 17.33 4.71 7.65
N THR A 142 16.64 4.70 8.79
CA THR A 142 15.83 5.84 9.26
C THR A 142 16.36 6.53 10.52
N GLY A 143 17.19 5.86 11.29
CA GLY A 143 17.63 6.31 12.62
C GLY A 143 16.52 6.27 13.69
N LYS A 144 15.34 5.66 13.40
CA LYS A 144 14.19 5.59 14.29
C LYS A 144 13.73 4.16 14.49
N LYS A 145 13.11 3.88 15.63
CA LYS A 145 12.40 2.61 15.84
C LYS A 145 10.99 2.71 15.23
N PRO A 146 10.55 1.72 14.46
CA PRO A 146 9.17 1.68 13.99
C PRO A 146 8.23 1.33 15.15
N THR A 147 7.06 1.91 15.18
CA THR A 147 5.99 1.60 16.14
C THR A 147 4.77 0.98 15.46
N ALA A 148 4.70 1.06 14.13
CA ALA A 148 3.66 0.45 13.33
C ALA A 148 4.25 -0.43 12.22
N PHE A 149 3.46 -1.43 11.81
CA PHE A 149 3.82 -2.37 10.74
C PHE A 149 2.69 -2.50 9.72
N ARG A 150 3.07 -2.82 8.50
CA ARG A 150 2.17 -3.36 7.46
C ARG A 150 2.88 -4.45 6.70
N ALA A 151 2.26 -5.64 6.60
CA ALA A 151 2.79 -6.75 5.81
C ALA A 151 2.66 -6.49 4.32
N GLY A 152 3.66 -6.89 3.56
CA GLY A 152 3.58 -6.98 2.10
C GLY A 152 2.38 -7.83 1.67
N ASN A 153 1.68 -7.42 0.61
CA ASN A 153 0.46 -8.07 0.14
C ASN A 153 -0.65 -8.22 1.21
N TYR A 154 -0.58 -7.48 2.32
CA TYR A 154 -1.44 -7.66 3.49
C TYR A 154 -1.33 -9.06 4.11
N GLY A 155 -0.23 -9.77 3.88
CA GLY A 155 -0.02 -11.18 4.16
C GLY A 155 0.29 -11.53 5.62
N ALA A 156 -0.16 -10.74 6.60
CA ALA A 156 -0.07 -11.05 8.01
C ALA A 156 -1.08 -12.12 8.45
N SER A 157 -0.78 -12.81 9.56
CA SER A 157 -1.68 -13.71 10.27
C SER A 157 -1.86 -13.25 11.73
N LEU A 158 -2.76 -13.90 12.49
CA LEU A 158 -2.87 -13.64 13.94
C LEU A 158 -1.56 -13.90 14.68
N GLU A 159 -0.77 -14.88 14.21
CA GLU A 159 0.55 -15.16 14.77
C GLU A 159 1.53 -14.02 14.48
N THR A 160 1.48 -13.44 13.27
CA THR A 160 2.26 -12.24 12.94
C THR A 160 1.96 -11.09 13.92
N LEU A 161 0.67 -10.88 14.26
CA LEU A 161 0.28 -9.82 15.20
C LEU A 161 0.81 -10.10 16.62
N ARG A 162 0.83 -11.36 17.08
CA ARG A 162 1.42 -11.72 18.35
C ARG A 162 2.94 -11.46 18.39
N VAL A 163 3.64 -11.87 17.33
CA VAL A 163 5.09 -11.59 17.22
C VAL A 163 5.37 -10.10 17.25
N LEU A 164 4.57 -9.28 16.57
CA LEU A 164 4.69 -7.81 16.58
C LEU A 164 4.46 -7.23 17.97
N ASP A 165 3.44 -7.70 18.70
CA ASP A 165 3.16 -7.30 20.09
C ASP A 165 4.35 -7.60 21.00
N GLU A 166 4.90 -8.83 20.95
CA GLU A 166 6.07 -9.25 21.71
C GLU A 166 7.33 -8.45 21.34
N MET A 167 7.45 -7.97 20.12
CA MET A 167 8.53 -7.08 19.66
C MET A 167 8.33 -5.61 20.06
N GLY A 168 7.19 -5.27 20.69
CA GLY A 168 6.89 -3.93 21.19
C GLY A 168 6.33 -2.97 20.13
N PHE A 169 5.77 -3.48 19.02
CA PHE A 169 4.97 -2.66 18.12
C PHE A 169 3.64 -2.28 18.79
N THR A 170 3.16 -1.10 18.52
CA THR A 170 1.89 -0.60 19.07
C THR A 170 0.73 -0.70 18.07
N HIS A 171 1.04 -0.70 16.78
CA HIS A 171 0.03 -0.75 15.71
C HIS A 171 0.44 -1.73 14.60
N ASP A 172 -0.56 -2.40 14.03
CA ASP A 172 -0.47 -3.05 12.72
C ASP A 172 -1.58 -2.51 11.81
N SER A 173 -1.37 -2.54 10.50
CA SER A 173 -2.37 -2.17 9.50
C SER A 173 -2.34 -3.13 8.31
N SER A 174 -2.23 -4.41 8.60
CA SER A 174 -2.20 -5.46 7.58
C SER A 174 -3.58 -6.02 7.26
N PHE A 175 -4.57 -5.86 8.16
CA PHE A 175 -5.89 -6.41 7.89
C PHE A 175 -6.61 -5.65 6.77
N ASN A 176 -6.98 -6.39 5.75
CA ASN A 176 -7.74 -5.88 4.61
C ASN A 176 -8.86 -6.86 4.25
N ALA A 177 -10.10 -6.52 4.64
CA ALA A 177 -11.26 -7.39 4.43
C ALA A 177 -11.56 -7.72 2.96
N ALA A 178 -10.97 -6.99 2.00
CA ALA A 178 -11.11 -7.29 0.58
C ALA A 178 -10.26 -8.49 0.13
N TYR A 179 -9.28 -8.91 0.95
CA TYR A 179 -8.30 -9.96 0.61
C TYR A 179 -8.30 -11.16 1.57
N THR A 180 -9.27 -11.26 2.48
CA THR A 180 -9.37 -12.36 3.46
C THR A 180 -9.58 -13.75 2.86
N ASN A 181 -9.95 -13.83 1.58
CA ASN A 181 -10.08 -15.11 0.86
C ASN A 181 -8.80 -15.45 0.05
N GLY A 182 -7.67 -14.90 0.41
CA GLY A 182 -6.42 -15.13 -0.33
C GLY A 182 -5.19 -14.66 0.44
N MET A 183 -4.80 -13.41 0.26
CA MET A 183 -3.53 -12.90 0.79
C MET A 183 -3.57 -12.53 2.27
N CYS A 184 -4.66 -11.93 2.78
CA CYS A 184 -4.77 -11.53 4.18
C CYS A 184 -5.17 -12.72 5.06
N LEU A 185 -4.24 -13.16 5.92
CA LEU A 185 -4.40 -14.35 6.76
C LEU A 185 -4.77 -14.01 8.21
N VAL A 186 -4.88 -12.72 8.56
CA VAL A 186 -5.17 -12.26 9.94
C VAL A 186 -6.48 -12.87 10.47
N SER A 187 -7.55 -12.80 9.68
CA SER A 187 -8.85 -13.33 10.07
C SER A 187 -9.67 -13.67 8.83
N PRO A 188 -9.47 -14.86 8.23
CA PRO A 188 -10.24 -15.27 7.06
C PRO A 188 -11.74 -15.21 7.34
N GLY A 189 -12.49 -14.56 6.44
CA GLY A 189 -13.95 -14.42 6.57
C GLY A 189 -14.42 -13.26 7.45
N MET A 190 -13.55 -12.62 8.23
CA MET A 190 -13.88 -11.42 8.98
C MET A 190 -14.05 -10.21 8.03
N VAL A 191 -15.07 -9.38 8.30
CA VAL A 191 -15.38 -8.21 7.47
C VAL A 191 -15.68 -7.03 8.39
N THR A 192 -14.65 -6.28 8.78
CA THR A 192 -14.76 -5.11 9.66
C THR A 192 -13.82 -3.99 9.26
N ASN A 193 -14.18 -2.76 9.61
CA ASN A 193 -13.29 -1.60 9.62
C ASN A 193 -12.97 -1.12 11.04
N THR A 194 -13.52 -1.81 12.05
CA THR A 194 -13.31 -1.43 13.45
C THR A 194 -11.94 -1.94 13.90
N PRO A 195 -11.07 -1.10 14.45
CA PRO A 195 -9.83 -1.54 15.06
C PRO A 195 -10.07 -2.51 16.21
N TRP A 196 -9.15 -3.44 16.43
CA TRP A 196 -9.18 -4.37 17.58
C TRP A 196 -7.77 -4.59 18.12
N GLN A 197 -7.66 -5.21 19.30
CA GLN A 197 -6.39 -5.51 19.94
C GLN A 197 -6.01 -6.99 19.88
N VAL A 198 -4.70 -7.23 19.80
CA VAL A 198 -4.05 -8.50 20.03
C VAL A 198 -2.94 -8.24 21.04
N GLY A 199 -3.13 -8.62 22.29
CA GLY A 199 -2.24 -8.17 23.40
C GLY A 199 -2.30 -6.66 23.56
N GLY A 200 -1.17 -6.00 23.51
CA GLY A 200 -1.03 -4.52 23.50
C GLY A 200 -1.06 -3.88 22.11
N LEU A 201 -1.02 -4.70 21.04
CA LEU A 201 -1.00 -4.23 19.67
C LEU A 201 -2.41 -3.88 19.16
N TRP A 202 -2.56 -2.73 18.54
CA TRP A 202 -3.76 -2.35 17.80
C TRP A 202 -3.66 -2.77 16.33
N GLU A 203 -4.56 -3.62 15.87
CA GLU A 203 -4.82 -3.78 14.43
C GLU A 203 -5.76 -2.69 13.95
N VAL A 204 -5.26 -1.86 13.03
CA VAL A 204 -6.00 -0.75 12.40
C VAL A 204 -6.29 -1.10 10.95
N PRO A 205 -7.49 -1.61 10.62
CA PRO A 205 -7.81 -2.12 9.30
C PRO A 205 -7.63 -1.10 8.19
N VAL A 206 -7.16 -1.54 7.02
CA VAL A 206 -7.40 -0.80 5.79
C VAL A 206 -8.91 -0.72 5.57
N THR A 207 -9.44 0.49 5.50
CA THR A 207 -10.87 0.70 5.36
C THR A 207 -11.40 0.09 4.07
N THR A 208 -12.45 -0.69 4.18
CA THR A 208 -13.13 -1.33 3.06
C THR A 208 -14.58 -0.89 2.96
N PHE A 209 -15.18 -1.06 1.79
CA PHE A 209 -16.59 -0.77 1.56
C PHE A 209 -17.22 -1.79 0.61
N ARG A 210 -18.55 -1.95 0.69
CA ARG A 210 -19.31 -2.80 -0.21
C ARG A 210 -19.67 -2.07 -1.49
N THR A 211 -19.50 -2.73 -2.62
CA THR A 211 -19.87 -2.22 -3.95
C THR A 211 -20.53 -3.33 -4.76
N GLY A 212 -21.37 -2.96 -5.71
CA GLY A 212 -22.09 -3.93 -6.55
C GLY A 212 -23.60 -3.87 -6.37
N SER A 213 -24.31 -4.86 -6.90
CA SER A 213 -25.76 -5.02 -6.74
C SER A 213 -26.10 -5.81 -5.47
N ARG A 214 -27.39 -5.88 -5.12
CA ARG A 214 -27.87 -6.73 -4.03
C ARG A 214 -27.52 -8.22 -4.23
N ILE A 215 -27.37 -8.65 -5.48
CA ILE A 215 -27.08 -10.06 -5.85
C ILE A 215 -25.59 -10.34 -5.91
N ARG A 216 -24.76 -9.34 -6.31
CA ARG A 216 -23.30 -9.46 -6.43
C ARG A 216 -22.61 -8.33 -5.68
N THR A 217 -22.44 -8.54 -4.39
CA THR A 217 -21.68 -7.60 -3.54
C THR A 217 -20.19 -7.98 -3.56
N LYS A 218 -19.34 -6.97 -3.74
CA LYS A 218 -17.89 -7.10 -3.60
C LYS A 218 -17.41 -6.17 -2.50
N VAL A 219 -16.45 -6.61 -1.71
CA VAL A 219 -15.70 -5.76 -0.77
C VAL A 219 -14.53 -5.15 -1.53
N LYS A 220 -14.32 -3.85 -1.37
CA LYS A 220 -13.21 -3.11 -1.97
C LYS A 220 -12.44 -2.34 -0.91
N PRO A 221 -11.09 -2.31 -0.98
CA PRO A 221 -10.30 -1.43 -0.14
C PRO A 221 -10.48 0.03 -0.57
N LEU A 222 -10.31 0.94 0.39
CA LEU A 222 -10.27 2.38 0.14
C LEU A 222 -8.89 2.78 -0.43
N ASP A 223 -8.56 2.18 -1.56
CA ASP A 223 -7.38 2.50 -2.35
C ASP A 223 -7.65 3.74 -3.20
N ILE A 224 -6.89 4.79 -2.96
CA ILE A 224 -7.05 6.12 -3.59
C ILE A 224 -6.89 6.01 -5.13
N ALA A 225 -6.04 5.12 -5.63
CA ALA A 225 -5.89 4.91 -7.06
C ALA A 225 -7.08 4.14 -7.66
N GLY A 226 -7.66 3.24 -6.89
CA GLY A 226 -8.72 2.32 -7.32
C GLY A 226 -10.15 2.81 -7.17
N VAL A 227 -10.42 3.91 -6.39
CA VAL A 227 -11.76 4.43 -6.09
C VAL A 227 -11.92 5.87 -6.55
N SER A 228 -13.16 6.33 -6.76
CA SER A 228 -13.44 7.73 -7.13
C SER A 228 -13.55 8.63 -5.88
N PHE A 229 -13.30 9.92 -6.04
CA PHE A 229 -13.45 10.87 -4.93
C PHE A 229 -14.88 10.88 -4.32
N PRO A 230 -15.98 10.80 -5.09
CA PRO A 230 -17.32 10.69 -4.48
C PRO A 230 -17.51 9.43 -3.63
N GLU A 231 -16.88 8.29 -4.00
CA GLU A 231 -16.90 7.08 -3.18
C GLU A 231 -16.12 7.30 -1.88
N ILE A 232 -14.91 7.88 -1.94
CA ILE A 232 -14.11 8.19 -0.75
C ILE A 232 -14.90 9.11 0.19
N ARG A 233 -15.46 10.20 -0.35
CA ARG A 233 -16.26 11.15 0.42
C ARG A 233 -17.44 10.46 1.12
N ARG A 234 -18.15 9.57 0.44
CA ARG A 234 -19.28 8.83 1.03
C ARG A 234 -18.83 7.91 2.16
N VAL A 235 -17.66 7.26 2.04
CA VAL A 235 -17.09 6.45 3.14
C VAL A 235 -16.79 7.33 4.35
N LEU A 236 -16.14 8.48 4.15
CA LEU A 236 -15.84 9.45 5.21
C LEU A 236 -17.09 9.95 5.92
N GLU A 237 -18.12 10.39 5.16
CA GLU A 237 -19.39 10.87 5.70
C GLU A 237 -20.15 9.76 6.43
N GLN A 238 -20.02 8.52 6.02
CA GLN A 238 -20.63 7.40 6.73
C GLN A 238 -19.86 7.06 8.01
N ALA A 239 -18.53 7.04 7.98
CA ALA A 239 -17.72 6.85 9.17
C ALA A 239 -17.96 7.93 10.22
N GLU A 240 -18.19 9.18 9.82
CA GLU A 240 -18.56 10.26 10.73
C GLU A 240 -19.90 9.99 11.47
N ARG A 241 -20.88 9.40 10.78
CA ARG A 241 -22.22 9.15 11.35
C ARG A 241 -22.31 7.88 12.20
N THR A 242 -21.63 6.81 11.81
CA THR A 242 -21.90 5.47 12.37
C THR A 242 -20.64 4.72 12.75
N GLY A 243 -19.47 5.33 12.54
CA GLY A 243 -18.36 4.57 12.21
C GLY A 243 -17.37 4.10 13.19
N PRO A 244 -16.41 3.34 12.73
CA PRO A 244 -15.19 3.09 13.46
C PRO A 244 -14.51 4.43 13.77
N GLY A 245 -13.76 4.50 14.86
CA GLY A 245 -13.00 5.70 15.20
C GLY A 245 -11.92 6.08 14.18
N THR A 246 -11.71 5.27 13.12
CA THR A 246 -10.64 5.44 12.14
C THR A 246 -11.11 5.18 10.70
N VAL A 247 -10.49 5.88 9.74
CA VAL A 247 -10.58 5.61 8.30
C VAL A 247 -9.17 5.55 7.71
N THR A 248 -8.71 4.37 7.36
CA THR A 248 -7.37 4.14 6.80
C THR A 248 -7.46 3.99 5.28
N MET A 249 -6.84 4.91 4.56
CA MET A 249 -6.74 4.90 3.10
C MET A 249 -5.36 4.43 2.68
N VAL A 250 -5.29 3.71 1.56
CA VAL A 250 -4.02 3.20 1.03
C VAL A 250 -3.70 3.82 -0.34
N LEU A 251 -2.42 4.00 -0.55
CA LEU A 251 -1.79 4.45 -1.80
C LEU A 251 -0.43 3.77 -1.88
N HIS A 252 0.06 3.41 -3.06
CA HIS A 252 1.44 2.98 -3.24
C HIS A 252 2.30 4.12 -3.78
N SER A 253 3.59 4.08 -3.56
CA SER A 253 4.54 5.09 -4.08
C SER A 253 4.38 5.36 -5.57
N PHE A 254 4.05 4.34 -6.36
CA PHE A 254 3.86 4.41 -7.81
C PHE A 254 2.40 4.61 -8.26
N SER A 255 1.46 4.82 -7.35
CA SER A 255 0.01 4.94 -7.69
C SER A 255 -0.33 6.14 -8.59
N LEU A 256 0.51 7.17 -8.58
CA LEU A 256 0.34 8.36 -9.43
C LEU A 256 0.89 8.17 -10.85
N LEU A 257 1.34 6.95 -11.18
CA LEU A 257 1.92 6.60 -12.46
C LEU A 257 1.09 5.53 -13.18
N LYS A 258 1.02 5.63 -14.49
CA LYS A 258 0.67 4.52 -15.39
C LYS A 258 1.93 3.83 -15.84
N ARG A 259 1.93 2.51 -15.76
CA ARG A 259 3.04 1.65 -16.16
C ARG A 259 2.60 0.80 -17.33
N ALA A 260 3.41 0.71 -18.38
CA ALA A 260 3.14 -0.13 -19.54
C ALA A 260 3.84 -1.50 -19.45
N ASP A 261 4.77 -1.66 -18.51
CA ASP A 261 5.51 -2.90 -18.28
C ASP A 261 5.84 -3.10 -16.80
N VAL A 262 6.12 -4.33 -16.41
CA VAL A 262 6.42 -4.71 -15.02
C VAL A 262 7.77 -4.19 -14.53
N GLN A 263 8.69 -3.84 -15.47
CA GLN A 263 10.01 -3.27 -15.17
C GLN A 263 9.98 -1.75 -15.01
N PHE A 264 8.82 -1.12 -15.10
CA PHE A 264 8.64 0.33 -14.99
C PHE A 264 9.52 1.13 -15.98
N ARG A 265 9.84 0.55 -17.15
CA ARG A 265 10.66 1.20 -18.18
C ARG A 265 9.86 2.25 -18.94
N ARG A 266 8.57 1.99 -19.13
CA ARG A 266 7.63 2.90 -19.79
C ARG A 266 6.57 3.36 -18.81
N MET A 267 6.74 4.57 -18.31
CA MET A 267 5.84 5.20 -17.35
C MET A 267 5.41 6.58 -17.80
N LYS A 268 4.23 7.00 -17.36
CA LYS A 268 3.78 8.40 -17.43
C LYS A 268 2.90 8.75 -16.23
N PRO A 269 2.76 10.04 -15.88
CA PRO A 269 1.85 10.48 -14.83
C PRO A 269 0.40 10.06 -15.11
N ASP A 270 -0.28 9.49 -14.12
CA ASP A 270 -1.73 9.28 -14.17
C ASP A 270 -2.47 10.54 -13.69
N ARG A 271 -2.73 11.46 -14.61
CA ARG A 271 -3.38 12.74 -14.32
C ARG A 271 -4.75 12.58 -13.64
N LEU A 272 -5.45 11.45 -13.88
CA LEU A 272 -6.74 11.19 -13.24
C LEU A 272 -6.55 10.91 -11.74
N VAL A 273 -5.59 10.05 -11.39
CA VAL A 273 -5.30 9.71 -10.00
C VAL A 273 -4.68 10.91 -9.27
N ILE A 274 -3.76 11.64 -9.91
CA ILE A 274 -3.18 12.87 -9.35
C ILE A 274 -4.27 13.87 -8.98
N ARG A 275 -5.19 14.20 -9.91
CA ARG A 275 -6.28 15.14 -9.65
C ARG A 275 -7.24 14.64 -8.56
N ARG A 276 -7.46 13.34 -8.49
CA ARG A 276 -8.27 12.72 -7.44
C ARG A 276 -7.60 12.89 -6.07
N PHE A 277 -6.32 12.64 -5.97
CA PHE A 277 -5.56 12.78 -4.74
C PHE A 277 -5.51 14.25 -4.29
N GLN A 278 -5.21 15.19 -5.20
CA GLN A 278 -5.28 16.63 -4.93
C GLN A 278 -6.68 17.05 -4.41
N ARG A 279 -7.75 16.55 -5.03
CA ARG A 279 -9.11 16.85 -4.60
C ARG A 279 -9.41 16.30 -3.21
N LEU A 280 -8.93 15.09 -2.91
CA LEU A 280 -9.05 14.48 -1.58
C LEU A 280 -8.30 15.30 -0.53
N CYS A 281 -7.04 15.64 -0.76
CA CYS A 281 -6.22 16.41 0.18
C CYS A 281 -6.81 17.81 0.42
N ARG A 282 -7.28 18.50 -0.63
CA ARG A 282 -8.01 19.76 -0.50
C ARG A 282 -9.26 19.62 0.38
N PHE A 283 -10.05 18.58 0.16
CA PHE A 283 -11.24 18.32 0.96
C PHE A 283 -10.89 18.07 2.42
N LEU A 284 -9.94 17.20 2.72
CA LEU A 284 -9.51 16.90 4.09
C LEU A 284 -8.89 18.12 4.76
N GLY A 285 -8.05 18.89 4.06
CA GLY A 285 -7.45 20.12 4.56
C GLY A 285 -8.47 21.20 4.91
N SER A 286 -9.62 21.25 4.19
CA SER A 286 -10.72 22.18 4.47
C SER A 286 -11.73 21.68 5.52
N GLN A 287 -11.65 20.41 5.93
CA GLN A 287 -12.61 19.79 6.85
C GLN A 287 -11.91 19.14 8.05
N ARG A 288 -10.83 19.77 8.54
CA ARG A 288 -9.96 19.21 9.59
C ARG A 288 -10.70 18.92 10.90
N ASP A 289 -11.70 19.73 11.23
CA ASP A 289 -12.51 19.54 12.43
C ASP A 289 -13.41 18.31 12.34
N ARG A 290 -13.84 17.94 11.11
CA ARG A 290 -14.68 16.77 10.86
C ARG A 290 -13.85 15.50 10.60
N PHE A 291 -12.73 15.65 9.90
CA PHE A 291 -11.87 14.57 9.44
C PHE A 291 -10.40 14.88 9.76
N PRO A 292 -10.01 14.82 11.05
CA PRO A 292 -8.62 15.04 11.44
C PRO A 292 -7.72 13.97 10.80
N VAL A 293 -6.73 14.43 10.03
CA VAL A 293 -5.73 13.55 9.42
C VAL A 293 -4.57 13.36 10.40
N ARG A 294 -4.27 12.10 10.74
CA ARG A 294 -3.20 11.70 11.67
C ARG A 294 -2.27 10.69 11.01
N THR A 295 -1.03 10.74 11.42
CA THR A 295 -0.05 9.68 11.14
C THR A 295 -0.21 8.51 12.13
N PHE A 296 0.42 7.38 11.87
CA PHE A 296 0.45 6.27 12.84
C PHE A 296 1.30 6.61 14.06
N ALA A 297 2.33 7.44 13.91
CA ALA A 297 3.09 7.96 15.06
C ALA A 297 2.26 8.85 15.99
N ASP A 298 1.23 9.52 15.45
CA ASP A 298 0.30 10.39 16.20
C ASP A 298 -1.08 9.72 16.40
N ALA A 299 -1.20 8.41 16.12
CA ALA A 299 -2.45 7.69 16.26
C ALA A 299 -2.92 7.71 17.71
N ARG A 300 -4.21 7.93 17.90
CA ARG A 300 -4.85 7.79 19.21
C ARG A 300 -5.24 6.32 19.39
N GLU A 301 -5.26 5.89 20.64
CA GLU A 301 -5.87 4.59 20.94
C GLU A 301 -7.31 4.58 20.42
N PRO A 302 -7.66 3.61 19.58
CA PRO A 302 -9.01 3.50 19.06
C PRO A 302 -9.99 3.26 20.22
N ARG A 303 -11.18 3.85 20.14
CA ARG A 303 -12.24 3.61 21.13
C ARG A 303 -12.78 2.18 20.97
N THR A 304 -12.57 1.36 21.97
CA THR A 304 -12.96 -0.08 21.98
C THR A 304 -14.46 -0.33 22.11
N GLU A 305 -15.26 0.66 22.49
CA GLU A 305 -16.66 0.47 22.92
C GLU A 305 -17.68 0.49 21.76
N ALA A 306 -17.27 0.80 20.54
CA ALA A 306 -18.21 0.82 19.44
C ALA A 306 -18.42 -0.59 18.86
N PRO A 307 -19.68 -1.07 18.75
CA PRO A 307 -19.94 -2.32 18.04
C PRO A 307 -19.44 -2.22 16.60
N ALA A 308 -19.01 -3.35 16.02
CA ALA A 308 -18.53 -3.40 14.65
C ALA A 308 -19.59 -2.81 13.71
N ALA A 309 -19.32 -1.59 13.20
CA ALA A 309 -20.23 -0.95 12.28
C ALA A 309 -20.26 -1.68 10.94
N PRO A 310 -21.44 -1.79 10.29
CA PRO A 310 -21.52 -2.40 8.97
C PRO A 310 -20.67 -1.63 7.97
N LEU A 311 -20.00 -2.35 7.04
CA LEU A 311 -19.20 -1.71 6.01
C LEU A 311 -20.02 -0.69 5.22
N PRO A 312 -19.44 0.49 4.91
CA PRO A 312 -20.05 1.45 4.00
C PRO A 312 -20.53 0.80 2.72
N ALA A 313 -21.75 1.12 2.28
CA ALA A 313 -22.32 0.57 1.07
C ALA A 313 -22.44 1.64 -0.03
N MET A 314 -21.93 1.31 -1.22
CA MET A 314 -22.08 2.13 -2.41
C MET A 314 -23.22 1.57 -3.26
N GLY A 315 -24.14 2.45 -3.65
CA GLY A 315 -25.12 2.12 -4.71
C GLY A 315 -24.42 1.83 -6.05
N THR A 316 -25.17 1.39 -7.04
CA THR A 316 -24.62 0.97 -8.34
C THR A 316 -24.11 2.12 -9.22
N LEU A 317 -24.61 3.32 -9.05
CA LEU A 317 -24.31 4.48 -9.91
C LEU A 317 -22.87 4.97 -9.79
N LEU A 318 -22.36 5.17 -8.58
CA LEU A 318 -20.98 5.65 -8.36
C LEU A 318 -19.94 4.64 -8.88
N PRO A 319 -20.05 3.34 -8.58
CA PRO A 319 -19.16 2.33 -9.16
C PRO A 319 -19.26 2.20 -10.68
N ALA A 320 -20.44 2.39 -11.26
CA ALA A 320 -20.63 2.39 -12.73
C ALA A 320 -19.91 3.58 -13.36
N TRP A 321 -20.13 4.79 -12.84
CA TRP A 321 -19.43 5.99 -13.28
C TRP A 321 -17.91 5.85 -13.17
N ARG A 322 -17.39 5.35 -12.05
CA ARG A 322 -15.96 5.10 -11.88
C ARG A 322 -15.42 4.16 -12.96
N ARG A 323 -16.10 3.04 -13.23
CA ARG A 323 -15.69 2.07 -14.27
C ARG A 323 -15.63 2.72 -15.65
N LEU A 324 -16.59 3.55 -15.98
CA LEU A 324 -16.60 4.30 -17.24
C LEU A 324 -15.38 5.22 -17.34
N VAL A 325 -15.17 6.07 -16.34
CA VAL A 325 -14.04 7.03 -16.31
C VAL A 325 -12.69 6.32 -16.34
N GLN A 326 -12.53 5.22 -15.60
CA GLN A 326 -11.29 4.44 -15.60
C GLN A 326 -11.09 3.69 -16.92
N GLY A 327 -12.16 3.17 -17.53
CA GLY A 327 -12.12 2.54 -18.85
C GLY A 327 -11.64 3.50 -19.93
N VAL A 328 -12.23 4.69 -19.98
CA VAL A 328 -11.79 5.78 -20.88
C VAL A 328 -10.31 6.12 -20.63
N ASN A 329 -9.90 6.29 -19.37
CA ASN A 329 -8.52 6.61 -19.03
C ASN A 329 -7.52 5.51 -19.44
N ARG A 330 -7.93 4.22 -19.37
CA ARG A 330 -7.13 3.07 -19.84
C ARG A 330 -7.07 3.03 -21.36
N PHE A 331 -8.19 3.26 -22.04
CA PHE A 331 -8.26 3.24 -23.50
C PHE A 331 -7.31 4.27 -24.13
N TYR A 332 -7.34 5.52 -23.65
CA TYR A 332 -6.38 6.54 -24.10
C TYR A 332 -4.92 6.18 -23.83
N TRP A 333 -4.66 5.43 -22.77
CA TRP A 333 -3.31 4.93 -22.51
C TRP A 333 -2.90 3.82 -23.48
N ALA A 334 -3.75 2.83 -23.70
CA ALA A 334 -3.49 1.73 -24.63
C ALA A 334 -3.28 2.26 -26.05
N ALA A 335 -4.12 3.17 -26.53
CA ALA A 335 -3.97 3.82 -27.83
C ALA A 335 -2.64 4.59 -27.95
N ALA A 336 -2.23 5.30 -26.90
CA ALA A 336 -0.94 6.00 -26.91
C ALA A 336 0.25 5.02 -26.89
N CYS A 337 0.14 3.86 -26.23
CA CYS A 337 1.16 2.83 -26.25
C CYS A 337 1.27 2.16 -27.64
N VAL A 338 0.16 1.92 -28.32
CA VAL A 338 0.13 1.39 -29.69
C VAL A 338 0.76 2.38 -30.67
N ALA A 339 0.35 3.65 -30.63
CA ALA A 339 0.94 4.71 -31.49
C ALA A 339 2.46 4.85 -31.28
N MET A 340 2.95 4.66 -30.04
CA MET A 340 4.40 4.70 -29.76
C MET A 340 5.12 3.40 -30.18
N SER A 341 4.43 2.26 -30.27
CA SER A 341 5.01 1.00 -30.73
C SER A 341 5.08 0.92 -32.26
N GLU A 342 4.22 1.62 -32.98
CA GLU A 342 4.32 1.75 -34.43
C GLU A 342 5.49 2.62 -34.90
N LEU A 343 6.04 3.44 -33.98
CA LEU A 343 7.23 4.26 -34.21
C LEU A 343 8.54 3.59 -33.78
N ALA A 344 8.50 2.38 -33.24
CA ALA A 344 9.65 1.58 -32.86
C ALA A 344 9.55 0.17 -33.46
N PRO A 345 10.61 -0.40 -34.12
CA PRO A 345 10.51 -1.71 -34.73
C PRO A 345 10.33 -2.81 -33.70
N ARG A 346 9.25 -3.54 -33.88
CA ARG A 346 8.90 -4.89 -33.41
C ARG A 346 9.62 -5.44 -32.18
N CYS A 347 8.92 -5.44 -31.06
CA CYS A 347 8.99 -6.49 -30.04
C CYS A 347 7.60 -6.61 -29.40
N MET A 348 6.87 -7.65 -29.75
CA MET A 348 5.72 -8.21 -29.02
C MET A 348 6.12 -9.63 -28.57
N PRO A 349 5.39 -10.34 -27.74
CA PRO A 349 4.19 -10.03 -26.94
C PRO A 349 4.31 -10.49 -25.48
N GLU A 350 3.47 -10.03 -24.61
CA GLU A 350 2.76 -10.82 -23.58
C GLU A 350 1.99 -9.86 -22.65
N LEU A 351 0.74 -9.65 -23.04
CA LEU A 351 -0.26 -8.94 -22.24
C LEU A 351 -1.32 -9.96 -21.81
N THR A 352 -0.95 -10.84 -20.89
CA THR A 352 -1.94 -11.68 -20.20
C THR A 352 -1.45 -11.90 -18.78
N PHE A 353 -2.21 -11.45 -17.82
CA PHE A 353 -2.08 -11.45 -16.37
C PHE A 353 -1.86 -10.07 -15.76
N LEU A 354 -3.00 -9.40 -15.55
CA LEU A 354 -3.32 -8.52 -14.43
C LEU A 354 -4.76 -7.99 -14.63
N LEU A 355 -5.76 -8.86 -14.39
CA LEU A 355 -7.14 -8.50 -14.07
C LEU A 355 -7.37 -8.71 -12.58
#